data_a595b35ff543370ca0c5617b50b1d2d1
#
_entry.id   a595b35ff543370ca0c5617b50b1d2d1
#
_cell.length_a   1.000
_cell.length_b   1.000
_cell.length_c   1.000
_cell.angle_alpha   90.00
_cell.angle_beta   90.00
_cell.angle_gamma   90.00
#
_symmetry.space_group_name_H-M   'P 1'
#
loop_
_entity.id
_entity.type
_entity.pdbx_description
1 polymer ?
#
loop_
_entity_poly.entity_id
_entity_poly.type
_entity_poly.pdbx_seq_one_letter_code
_entity_poly.pdbx_strand_id
1 'polypeptide(L)'
;FLLCIIILRKVFSMATIKDYLNYYKDTSFNEYAFNELDNILFSELSYINWENIVSNYSSKIRLDHAINIFLGSLNDSTREGLSPFMKSNVENLKIIQNSNRYQNCFLANFRNQVDEEKQFGALCIYFNDGDVYVGFKGTDSTLVGWKEDLALAYTFPTLAQKDAINYLNEVIGWKDNTVYVGGHSKGGNLAMCAYMYSNNKVKRKVKKVFNNDGPGFRDTEYNSFQYKEMLGKLVMFVPEDSIVGVLLNSPPSFKVIKSTFNGPYEHDCNSWECFGSFFVEGRLGTLSKKFKERVDDIVNSYDDKKKEELVDTFFTILQKAGIKSFNNVSSIEWNQVLEIIKGITGIDNTTRDLFLDVFKSFINFQNKDKK
;
A
#
# COMPACT_ATOMS: atom_id res chain seq x y z
N PHE A 1 0.77 -17.94 37.57
CA PHE A 1 0.00 -16.90 36.84
C PHE A 1 0.79 -16.38 35.60
N LEU A 2 2.07 -15.99 35.78
CA LEU A 2 2.92 -15.54 34.67
C LEU A 2 3.19 -16.65 33.64
N LEU A 3 3.38 -17.90 34.09
CA LEU A 3 3.59 -19.06 33.23
C LEU A 3 2.32 -19.40 32.42
N CYS A 4 1.13 -19.27 33.02
CA CYS A 4 -0.14 -19.41 32.29
C CYS A 4 -0.34 -18.34 31.25
N ILE A 5 0.07 -17.09 31.49
CA ILE A 5 0.01 -15.98 30.51
C ILE A 5 0.99 -16.21 29.37
N ILE A 6 2.19 -16.73 29.65
CA ILE A 6 3.21 -17.06 28.64
C ILE A 6 2.77 -18.28 27.80
N ILE A 7 2.16 -19.29 28.43
CA ILE A 7 1.61 -20.48 27.75
C ILE A 7 0.40 -20.07 26.90
N LEU A 8 -0.50 -19.22 27.41
CA LEU A 8 -1.63 -18.68 26.65
C LEU A 8 -1.18 -17.81 25.47
N ARG A 9 -0.10 -17.01 25.60
CA ARG A 9 0.48 -16.29 24.47
C ARG A 9 1.14 -17.19 23.41
N LYS A 10 1.60 -18.39 23.76
CA LYS A 10 2.15 -19.37 22.82
C LYS A 10 1.09 -20.26 22.15
N VAL A 11 -0.12 -20.33 22.70
CA VAL A 11 -1.22 -21.16 22.21
C VAL A 11 -2.20 -20.38 21.32
N PHE A 12 -2.25 -19.05 21.44
CA PHE A 12 -3.02 -18.20 20.53
C PHE A 12 -2.05 -17.39 19.69
N SER A 13 -1.66 -17.92 18.53
CA SER A 13 -1.17 -17.04 17.46
C SER A 13 -2.33 -16.08 17.15
N MET A 14 -2.05 -14.77 17.15
CA MET A 14 -3.07 -13.79 16.77
C MET A 14 -3.47 -14.07 15.32
N ALA A 15 -4.78 -14.05 15.07
CA ALA A 15 -5.30 -14.27 13.73
C ALA A 15 -4.90 -13.12 12.78
N THR A 16 -4.59 -13.46 11.56
CA THR A 16 -4.22 -12.52 10.49
C THR A 16 -5.18 -12.64 9.32
N ILE A 17 -4.92 -11.92 8.24
CA ILE A 17 -5.72 -11.96 7.00
C ILE A 17 -5.87 -13.39 6.46
N LYS A 18 -4.84 -14.23 6.60
CA LYS A 18 -4.87 -15.63 6.16
C LYS A 18 -5.86 -16.46 6.99
N ASP A 19 -5.95 -16.21 8.29
CA ASP A 19 -6.91 -16.89 9.17
C ASP A 19 -8.35 -16.43 8.87
N TYR A 20 -8.54 -15.13 8.63
CA TYR A 20 -9.81 -14.59 8.14
C TYR A 20 -10.25 -15.29 6.85
N LEU A 21 -9.39 -15.40 5.86
CA LEU A 21 -9.67 -16.08 4.60
C LEU A 21 -10.11 -17.52 4.82
N ASN A 22 -9.37 -18.29 5.63
CA ASN A 22 -9.71 -19.69 5.91
C ASN A 22 -11.04 -19.85 6.64
N TYR A 23 -11.39 -18.91 7.52
CA TYR A 23 -12.62 -18.96 8.30
C TYR A 23 -13.84 -18.56 7.47
N TYR A 24 -13.74 -17.46 6.68
CA TYR A 24 -14.87 -16.90 5.95
C TYR A 24 -14.96 -17.34 4.47
N LYS A 25 -14.05 -18.19 3.98
CA LYS A 25 -14.00 -18.62 2.56
C LYS A 25 -15.33 -19.19 2.04
N ASP A 26 -16.15 -19.79 2.90
CA ASP A 26 -17.42 -20.42 2.51
C ASP A 26 -18.64 -19.52 2.79
N THR A 27 -18.44 -18.30 3.31
CA THR A 27 -19.51 -17.35 3.63
C THR A 27 -19.61 -16.27 2.55
N SER A 28 -20.70 -16.23 1.80
CA SER A 28 -20.92 -15.27 0.70
C SER A 28 -21.04 -13.82 1.19
N PHE A 29 -20.91 -12.83 0.28
CA PHE A 29 -21.17 -11.42 0.59
C PHE A 29 -22.62 -11.13 0.95
N ASN A 30 -23.57 -11.96 0.55
CA ASN A 30 -24.98 -11.84 0.93
C ASN A 30 -25.22 -12.28 2.39
N GLU A 31 -24.48 -13.28 2.86
CA GLU A 31 -24.55 -13.76 4.24
C GLU A 31 -23.74 -12.88 5.19
N TYR A 32 -22.61 -12.40 4.73
CA TYR A 32 -21.74 -11.52 5.50
C TYR A 32 -21.15 -10.42 4.61
N ALA A 33 -21.61 -9.20 4.83
CA ALA A 33 -21.29 -8.05 3.99
C ALA A 33 -19.78 -7.77 3.88
N PHE A 34 -19.41 -7.05 2.83
CA PHE A 34 -18.05 -6.53 2.61
C PHE A 34 -17.54 -5.77 3.83
N ASN A 35 -16.32 -6.06 4.27
CA ASN A 35 -15.74 -5.57 5.52
C ASN A 35 -14.27 -5.11 5.37
N GLU A 36 -13.63 -4.78 6.50
CA GLU A 36 -12.26 -4.22 6.53
C GLU A 36 -11.20 -5.20 6.00
N LEU A 37 -11.38 -6.51 6.22
CA LEU A 37 -10.44 -7.53 5.77
C LEU A 37 -10.58 -7.77 4.25
N ASP A 38 -11.82 -7.76 3.73
CA ASP A 38 -12.04 -7.82 2.28
C ASP A 38 -11.42 -6.61 1.57
N ASN A 39 -11.48 -5.42 2.19
CA ASN A 39 -10.82 -4.22 1.67
C ASN A 39 -9.31 -4.46 1.50
N ILE A 40 -8.63 -5.03 2.51
CA ILE A 40 -7.21 -5.35 2.38
C ILE A 40 -6.96 -6.34 1.24
N LEU A 41 -7.71 -7.43 1.20
CA LEU A 41 -7.57 -8.44 0.15
C LEU A 41 -7.76 -7.84 -1.25
N PHE A 42 -8.75 -6.97 -1.41
CA PHE A 42 -8.98 -6.30 -2.69
C PHE A 42 -7.91 -5.26 -3.01
N SER A 43 -7.36 -4.58 -2.00
CA SER A 43 -6.18 -3.72 -2.19
C SER A 43 -4.97 -4.52 -2.66
N GLU A 44 -4.74 -5.71 -2.06
CA GLU A 44 -3.62 -6.58 -2.40
C GLU A 44 -3.72 -7.17 -3.81
N LEU A 45 -4.93 -7.41 -4.32
CA LEU A 45 -5.13 -7.84 -5.71
C LEU A 45 -4.59 -6.82 -6.73
N SER A 46 -4.51 -5.53 -6.38
CA SER A 46 -3.94 -4.51 -7.25
C SER A 46 -2.42 -4.62 -7.45
N TYR A 47 -1.71 -5.34 -6.57
CA TYR A 47 -0.27 -5.59 -6.69
C TYR A 47 0.08 -6.73 -7.63
N ILE A 48 -0.88 -7.63 -7.89
CA ILE A 48 -0.68 -8.75 -8.81
C ILE A 48 -0.57 -8.22 -10.24
N ASN A 49 0.40 -8.74 -10.98
CA ASN A 49 0.49 -8.42 -12.41
C ASN A 49 -0.51 -9.25 -13.21
N TRP A 50 -1.63 -8.64 -13.55
CA TRP A 50 -2.69 -9.23 -14.36
C TRP A 50 -2.52 -8.98 -15.86
N GLU A 51 -1.34 -8.55 -16.31
CA GLU A 51 -1.08 -8.30 -17.74
C GLU A 51 -1.34 -9.56 -18.57
N ASN A 52 -2.01 -9.37 -19.72
CA ASN A 52 -2.50 -10.45 -20.61
C ASN A 52 -3.53 -11.41 -19.99
N ILE A 53 -3.98 -11.18 -18.76
CA ILE A 53 -5.02 -11.95 -18.07
C ILE A 53 -6.29 -11.13 -17.94
N VAL A 54 -6.17 -9.90 -17.46
CA VAL A 54 -7.29 -8.98 -17.25
C VAL A 54 -7.23 -7.87 -18.29
N SER A 55 -8.36 -7.63 -18.96
CA SER A 55 -8.45 -6.55 -19.96
C SER A 55 -8.23 -5.17 -19.32
N ASN A 56 -7.58 -4.28 -20.05
CA ASN A 56 -7.50 -2.86 -19.71
C ASN A 56 -8.80 -2.08 -20.00
N TYR A 57 -9.83 -2.78 -20.47
CA TYR A 57 -11.20 -2.30 -20.72
C TYR A 57 -12.20 -2.97 -19.79
N SER A 58 -13.49 -2.70 -20.00
CA SER A 58 -14.60 -3.20 -19.18
C SER A 58 -14.94 -4.69 -19.35
N SER A 59 -14.21 -5.43 -20.18
CA SER A 59 -14.38 -6.89 -20.28
C SER A 59 -13.99 -7.56 -18.97
N LYS A 60 -14.91 -8.33 -18.41
CA LYS A 60 -14.76 -8.97 -17.10
C LYS A 60 -14.27 -10.40 -17.23
N ILE A 61 -13.31 -10.78 -16.38
CA ILE A 61 -12.89 -12.16 -16.18
C ILE A 61 -13.21 -12.58 -14.73
N ARG A 62 -13.68 -13.81 -14.51
CA ARG A 62 -13.89 -14.30 -13.14
C ARG A 62 -12.56 -14.35 -12.37
N LEU A 63 -12.62 -13.96 -11.10
CA LEU A 63 -11.43 -13.88 -10.25
C LEU A 63 -10.71 -15.23 -10.10
N ASP A 64 -11.45 -16.33 -9.85
CA ASP A 64 -10.90 -17.68 -9.73
C ASP A 64 -10.18 -18.13 -11.02
N HIS A 65 -10.76 -17.80 -12.20
CA HIS A 65 -10.15 -18.10 -13.48
C HIS A 65 -8.88 -17.27 -13.73
N ALA A 66 -8.92 -15.98 -13.43
CA ALA A 66 -7.73 -15.11 -13.51
C ALA A 66 -6.61 -15.60 -12.62
N ILE A 67 -6.93 -15.98 -11.37
CA ILE A 67 -5.95 -16.54 -10.42
C ILE A 67 -5.36 -17.84 -10.97
N ASN A 68 -6.17 -18.73 -11.55
CA ASN A 68 -5.68 -19.97 -12.12
C ASN A 68 -4.65 -19.73 -13.22
N ILE A 69 -4.92 -18.77 -14.13
CA ILE A 69 -3.97 -18.41 -15.20
C ILE A 69 -2.70 -17.82 -14.60
N PHE A 70 -2.82 -16.89 -13.64
CA PHE A 70 -1.68 -16.25 -12.98
C PHE A 70 -0.79 -17.28 -12.25
N LEU A 71 -1.38 -18.14 -11.42
CA LEU A 71 -0.63 -19.17 -10.69
C LEU A 71 0.04 -20.18 -11.63
N GLY A 72 -0.61 -20.51 -12.75
CA GLY A 72 -0.07 -21.37 -13.80
C GLY A 72 1.11 -20.75 -14.57
N SER A 73 1.19 -19.41 -14.61
CA SER A 73 2.31 -18.70 -15.24
C SER A 73 3.57 -18.62 -14.39
N LEU A 74 3.46 -18.87 -13.07
CA LEU A 74 4.57 -18.80 -12.14
C LEU A 74 5.40 -20.10 -12.21
N ASN A 75 6.63 -20.03 -12.69
CA ASN A 75 7.62 -21.09 -12.57
C ASN A 75 8.41 -20.98 -11.25
N ASP A 76 9.25 -21.98 -10.94
CA ASP A 76 10.00 -22.02 -9.68
C ASP A 76 10.91 -20.80 -9.51
N SER A 77 11.62 -20.39 -10.56
CA SER A 77 12.51 -19.21 -10.52
C SER A 77 11.74 -17.91 -10.25
N THR A 78 10.56 -17.73 -10.87
CA THR A 78 9.72 -16.55 -10.60
C THR A 78 9.15 -16.57 -9.19
N ARG A 79 8.78 -17.75 -8.65
CA ARG A 79 8.30 -17.91 -7.27
C ARG A 79 9.38 -17.58 -6.23
N GLU A 80 10.59 -18.07 -6.45
CA GLU A 80 11.73 -17.79 -5.57
C GLU A 80 12.09 -16.31 -5.54
N GLY A 81 12.01 -15.61 -6.67
CA GLY A 81 12.29 -14.18 -6.83
C GLY A 81 11.23 -13.23 -6.24
N LEU A 82 10.07 -13.73 -5.80
CA LEU A 82 9.05 -12.90 -5.19
C LEU A 82 9.51 -12.37 -3.83
N SER A 83 9.17 -11.10 -3.54
CA SER A 83 9.35 -10.54 -2.19
C SER A 83 8.49 -11.30 -1.17
N PRO A 84 8.81 -11.26 0.15
CA PRO A 84 8.00 -11.86 1.20
C PRO A 84 6.52 -11.44 1.14
N PHE A 85 6.28 -10.15 0.95
CA PHE A 85 4.95 -9.58 0.73
C PHE A 85 4.21 -10.24 -0.43
N MET A 86 4.86 -10.36 -1.60
CA MET A 86 4.25 -11.02 -2.77
C MET A 86 4.06 -12.52 -2.58
N LYS A 87 4.94 -13.19 -1.82
CA LYS A 87 4.76 -14.60 -1.46
C LYS A 87 3.50 -14.80 -0.62
N SER A 88 3.28 -13.95 0.39
CA SER A 88 2.06 -13.95 1.20
C SER A 88 0.81 -13.73 0.35
N ASN A 89 0.85 -12.77 -0.58
CA ASN A 89 -0.27 -12.51 -1.50
C ASN A 89 -0.56 -13.72 -2.40
N VAL A 90 0.46 -14.39 -2.93
CA VAL A 90 0.29 -15.62 -3.74
C VAL A 90 -0.35 -16.74 -2.91
N GLU A 91 0.02 -16.90 -1.64
CA GLU A 91 -0.64 -17.88 -0.75
C GLU A 91 -2.12 -17.52 -0.51
N ASN A 92 -2.45 -16.23 -0.32
CA ASN A 92 -3.82 -15.78 -0.19
C ASN A 92 -4.63 -16.06 -1.46
N LEU A 93 -4.04 -15.87 -2.66
CA LEU A 93 -4.71 -16.18 -3.93
C LEU A 93 -5.13 -17.65 -4.02
N LYS A 94 -4.34 -18.59 -3.51
CA LYS A 94 -4.70 -20.03 -3.51
C LYS A 94 -5.94 -20.32 -2.66
N ILE A 95 -6.14 -19.57 -1.58
CA ILE A 95 -7.35 -19.69 -0.75
C ILE A 95 -8.53 -19.01 -1.44
N ILE A 96 -8.34 -17.80 -1.97
CA ILE A 96 -9.36 -17.02 -2.69
C ILE A 96 -9.90 -17.80 -3.89
N GLN A 97 -9.03 -18.47 -4.66
CA GLN A 97 -9.40 -19.28 -5.83
C GLN A 97 -10.45 -20.34 -5.52
N ASN A 98 -10.38 -20.92 -4.33
CA ASN A 98 -11.25 -22.01 -3.87
C ASN A 98 -12.31 -21.54 -2.87
N SER A 99 -12.60 -20.24 -2.82
CA SER A 99 -13.50 -19.64 -1.85
C SER A 99 -14.86 -19.33 -2.46
N ASN A 100 -15.94 -19.79 -1.81
CA ASN A 100 -17.30 -19.42 -2.17
C ASN A 100 -17.56 -17.92 -2.01
N ARG A 101 -16.87 -17.27 -1.04
CA ARG A 101 -16.98 -15.84 -0.79
C ARG A 101 -16.65 -15.02 -2.04
N TYR A 102 -15.60 -15.41 -2.77
CA TYR A 102 -15.08 -14.64 -3.92
C TYR A 102 -15.44 -15.25 -5.28
N GLN A 103 -16.23 -16.34 -5.33
CA GLN A 103 -16.55 -17.06 -6.58
C GLN A 103 -17.28 -16.20 -7.62
N ASN A 104 -18.04 -15.20 -7.16
CA ASN A 104 -18.79 -14.27 -8.02
C ASN A 104 -18.08 -12.93 -8.17
N CYS A 105 -16.78 -12.86 -7.86
CA CYS A 105 -15.97 -11.70 -8.14
C CYS A 105 -15.42 -11.75 -9.56
N PHE A 106 -15.33 -10.56 -10.19
CA PHE A 106 -14.78 -10.39 -11.53
C PHE A 106 -13.76 -9.25 -11.53
N LEU A 107 -12.71 -9.41 -12.32
CA LEU A 107 -11.69 -8.40 -12.56
C LEU A 107 -11.89 -7.73 -13.91
N ALA A 108 -11.64 -6.43 -14.00
CA ALA A 108 -11.64 -5.66 -15.25
C ALA A 108 -10.82 -4.39 -15.13
N ASN A 109 -10.62 -3.69 -16.25
CA ASN A 109 -9.99 -2.37 -16.32
C ASN A 109 -8.57 -2.33 -15.72
N PHE A 110 -7.82 -3.42 -15.83
CA PHE A 110 -6.46 -3.47 -15.28
C PHE A 110 -5.55 -2.44 -15.95
N ARG A 111 -4.81 -1.69 -15.15
CA ARG A 111 -3.74 -0.76 -15.58
C ARG A 111 -2.47 -1.08 -14.82
N ASN A 112 -1.36 -1.13 -15.53
CA ASN A 112 -0.04 -1.22 -14.92
C ASN A 112 0.95 -0.47 -15.84
N GLN A 113 1.34 0.72 -15.42
CA GLN A 113 2.19 1.62 -16.17
C GLN A 113 3.39 1.98 -15.31
N VAL A 114 4.57 1.61 -15.78
CA VAL A 114 5.84 1.94 -15.14
C VAL A 114 6.74 2.50 -16.23
N ASP A 115 7.14 3.75 -16.09
CA ASP A 115 8.09 4.42 -16.96
C ASP A 115 9.18 5.13 -16.13
N GLU A 116 9.92 6.07 -16.73
CA GLU A 116 11.02 6.76 -16.04
C GLU A 116 10.55 7.79 -15.00
N GLU A 117 9.29 8.22 -15.06
CA GLU A 117 8.76 9.32 -14.25
C GLU A 117 7.67 8.89 -13.26
N LYS A 118 6.96 7.80 -13.56
CA LYS A 118 5.85 7.34 -12.72
C LYS A 118 5.73 5.83 -12.64
N GLN A 119 5.07 5.43 -11.55
CA GLN A 119 4.55 4.08 -11.38
C GLN A 119 3.08 4.16 -10.99
N PHE A 120 2.20 3.70 -11.88
CA PHE A 120 0.76 3.68 -11.68
C PHE A 120 0.19 2.29 -11.93
N GLY A 121 -0.66 1.81 -11.04
CA GLY A 121 -1.42 0.58 -11.21
C GLY A 121 -2.81 0.70 -10.60
N ALA A 122 -3.80 0.09 -11.26
CA ALA A 122 -5.18 0.09 -10.79
C ALA A 122 -5.95 -1.11 -11.34
N LEU A 123 -7.00 -1.51 -10.60
CA LEU A 123 -7.85 -2.66 -10.91
C LEU A 123 -9.27 -2.41 -10.44
N CYS A 124 -10.27 -2.81 -11.24
CA CYS A 124 -11.66 -2.90 -10.79
C CYS A 124 -12.00 -4.35 -10.40
N ILE A 125 -12.58 -4.52 -9.22
CA ILE A 125 -13.08 -5.78 -8.70
C ILE A 125 -14.57 -5.64 -8.52
N TYR A 126 -15.34 -6.36 -9.32
CA TYR A 126 -16.80 -6.39 -9.24
C TYR A 126 -17.23 -7.54 -8.34
N PHE A 127 -18.17 -7.29 -7.45
CA PHE A 127 -18.71 -8.28 -6.51
C PHE A 127 -20.15 -7.92 -6.15
N ASN A 128 -20.86 -8.81 -5.44
CA ASN A 128 -22.18 -8.55 -4.84
C ASN A 128 -23.14 -7.75 -5.74
N ASP A 129 -23.57 -8.35 -6.87
CA ASP A 129 -24.59 -7.81 -7.77
C ASP A 129 -24.38 -6.36 -8.27
N GLY A 130 -23.13 -6.00 -8.57
CA GLY A 130 -22.79 -4.72 -9.18
C GLY A 130 -22.10 -3.73 -8.27
N ASP A 131 -21.74 -4.12 -7.06
CA ASP A 131 -20.79 -3.37 -6.25
C ASP A 131 -19.39 -3.45 -6.86
N VAL A 132 -18.62 -2.39 -6.76
CA VAL A 132 -17.29 -2.27 -7.35
C VAL A 132 -16.30 -1.79 -6.31
N TYR A 133 -15.18 -2.49 -6.22
CA TYR A 133 -13.98 -1.99 -5.54
C TYR A 133 -12.96 -1.52 -6.58
N VAL A 134 -12.54 -0.28 -6.49
CA VAL A 134 -11.47 0.29 -7.30
C VAL A 134 -10.21 0.30 -6.47
N GLY A 135 -9.30 -0.63 -6.77
CA GLY A 135 -8.02 -0.80 -6.08
C GLY A 135 -6.90 -0.04 -6.80
N PHE A 136 -6.15 0.76 -6.07
CA PHE A 136 -4.92 1.40 -6.54
C PHE A 136 -3.71 0.68 -5.96
N LYS A 137 -2.77 0.35 -6.84
CA LYS A 137 -1.50 -0.27 -6.47
C LYS A 137 -0.61 0.73 -5.73
N GLY A 138 0.00 0.30 -4.65
CA GLY A 138 1.06 1.03 -4.00
C GLY A 138 2.40 0.89 -4.70
N THR A 139 3.45 1.40 -4.06
CA THR A 139 4.80 1.36 -4.60
C THR A 139 5.33 -0.07 -4.62
N ASP A 140 5.93 -0.44 -5.75
CA ASP A 140 6.77 -1.63 -5.82
C ASP A 140 8.20 -1.30 -5.32
N SER A 141 9.12 -2.23 -5.49
CA SER A 141 10.51 -2.05 -5.06
C SER A 141 11.35 -1.16 -5.97
N THR A 142 10.78 -0.57 -7.03
CA THR A 142 11.53 0.26 -7.99
C THR A 142 11.93 1.61 -7.40
N LEU A 143 13.09 2.14 -7.82
CA LEU A 143 13.51 3.49 -7.41
C LEU A 143 12.54 4.57 -7.91
N VAL A 144 11.92 4.38 -9.08
CA VAL A 144 10.95 5.32 -9.64
C VAL A 144 9.73 5.45 -8.74
N GLY A 145 9.16 4.31 -8.31
CA GLY A 145 8.03 4.32 -7.38
C GLY A 145 8.33 5.06 -6.08
N TRP A 146 9.49 4.79 -5.48
CA TRP A 146 9.91 5.45 -4.24
C TRP A 146 10.23 6.92 -4.41
N LYS A 147 10.82 7.32 -5.57
CA LYS A 147 11.03 8.73 -5.88
C LYS A 147 9.69 9.48 -5.97
N GLU A 148 8.69 8.87 -6.60
CA GLU A 148 7.35 9.44 -6.69
C GLU A 148 6.68 9.55 -5.31
N ASP A 149 6.92 8.59 -4.40
CA ASP A 149 6.41 8.68 -3.02
C ASP A 149 6.99 9.88 -2.27
N LEU A 150 8.30 10.12 -2.39
CA LEU A 150 8.92 11.29 -1.78
C LEU A 150 8.47 12.59 -2.47
N ALA A 151 8.12 12.56 -3.76
CA ALA A 151 7.59 13.71 -4.47
C ALA A 151 6.23 14.20 -3.93
N LEU A 152 5.47 13.35 -3.21
CA LEU A 152 4.27 13.76 -2.50
C LEU A 152 4.51 14.90 -1.50
N ALA A 153 5.74 15.09 -1.02
CA ALA A 153 6.10 16.16 -0.09
C ALA A 153 6.22 17.54 -0.74
N TYR A 154 6.37 17.62 -2.07
CA TYR A 154 6.61 18.90 -2.77
C TYR A 154 5.81 19.06 -4.08
N THR A 155 5.23 17.99 -4.62
CA THR A 155 4.45 18.04 -5.86
C THR A 155 3.01 17.58 -5.64
N PHE A 156 2.05 18.38 -6.13
CA PHE A 156 0.64 17.99 -6.17
C PHE A 156 -0.06 18.60 -7.41
N PRO A 157 -0.89 17.80 -8.13
CA PRO A 157 -0.89 16.34 -8.06
C PRO A 157 0.34 15.74 -8.75
N THR A 158 0.85 14.59 -8.24
CA THR A 158 1.85 13.79 -8.97
C THR A 158 1.25 13.18 -10.24
N LEU A 159 2.08 12.59 -11.10
CA LEU A 159 1.59 11.95 -12.33
C LEU A 159 0.66 10.77 -11.99
N ALA A 160 1.03 9.93 -11.02
CA ALA A 160 0.17 8.83 -10.59
C ALA A 160 -1.15 9.31 -9.96
N GLN A 161 -1.15 10.43 -9.23
CA GLN A 161 -2.38 11.02 -8.70
C GLN A 161 -3.30 11.52 -9.82
N LYS A 162 -2.77 12.15 -10.87
CA LYS A 162 -3.55 12.55 -12.06
C LYS A 162 -4.16 11.33 -12.75
N ASP A 163 -3.38 10.27 -12.92
CA ASP A 163 -3.87 9.04 -13.52
C ASP A 163 -4.94 8.37 -12.65
N ALA A 164 -4.82 8.39 -11.32
CA ALA A 164 -5.83 7.86 -10.40
C ALA A 164 -7.16 8.61 -10.50
N ILE A 165 -7.14 9.95 -10.61
CA ILE A 165 -8.33 10.77 -10.81
C ILE A 165 -9.01 10.42 -12.14
N ASN A 166 -8.24 10.36 -13.22
CA ASN A 166 -8.74 10.05 -14.56
C ASN A 166 -9.31 8.63 -14.61
N TYR A 167 -8.58 7.67 -14.06
CA TYR A 167 -8.98 6.27 -14.01
C TYR A 167 -10.33 6.10 -13.27
N LEU A 168 -10.48 6.67 -12.09
CA LEU A 168 -11.73 6.57 -11.32
C LEU A 168 -12.92 7.18 -12.09
N ASN A 169 -12.72 8.30 -12.78
CA ASN A 169 -13.74 8.93 -13.61
C ASN A 169 -14.11 8.12 -14.85
N GLU A 170 -13.14 7.39 -15.43
CA GLU A 170 -13.32 6.58 -16.63
C GLU A 170 -14.08 5.28 -16.33
N VAL A 171 -13.67 4.56 -15.26
CA VAL A 171 -14.13 3.20 -15.03
C VAL A 171 -15.50 3.10 -14.36
N ILE A 172 -15.95 4.15 -13.63
CA ILE A 172 -17.23 4.12 -12.93
C ILE A 172 -18.34 4.58 -13.86
N GLY A 173 -19.19 3.62 -14.22
CA GLY A 173 -20.35 3.79 -15.10
C GLY A 173 -21.68 3.96 -14.36
N TRP A 174 -22.76 4.13 -15.14
CA TRP A 174 -24.10 4.28 -14.60
C TRP A 174 -24.69 2.98 -14.02
N LYS A 175 -24.19 1.81 -14.45
CA LYS A 175 -24.63 0.48 -14.01
C LYS A 175 -24.03 0.07 -12.65
N ASP A 176 -22.95 0.71 -12.22
CA ASP A 176 -22.32 0.35 -10.95
C ASP A 176 -23.21 0.81 -9.79
N ASN A 177 -23.41 -0.07 -8.80
CA ASN A 177 -24.28 0.20 -7.66
C ASN A 177 -23.53 0.99 -6.60
N THR A 178 -22.78 0.29 -5.73
CA THR A 178 -21.96 0.88 -4.68
C THR A 178 -20.51 0.81 -5.09
N VAL A 179 -19.78 1.91 -4.92
CA VAL A 179 -18.35 1.98 -5.21
C VAL A 179 -17.57 2.10 -3.90
N TYR A 180 -16.56 1.28 -3.78
CA TYR A 180 -15.51 1.36 -2.78
C TYR A 180 -14.21 1.72 -3.49
N VAL A 181 -13.42 2.58 -2.91
CA VAL A 181 -12.13 3.00 -3.48
C VAL A 181 -11.07 2.77 -2.42
N GLY A 182 -9.97 2.13 -2.75
CA GLY A 182 -8.95 1.87 -1.74
C GLY A 182 -7.60 1.48 -2.33
N GLY A 183 -6.63 1.37 -1.45
CA GLY A 183 -5.29 0.91 -1.77
C GLY A 183 -4.43 0.82 -0.52
N HIS A 184 -3.30 0.17 -0.64
CA HIS A 184 -2.28 0.04 0.40
C HIS A 184 -1.07 0.91 0.05
N SER A 185 -0.41 1.46 1.05
CA SER A 185 0.77 2.31 0.85
C SER A 185 0.44 3.54 -0.04
N LYS A 186 1.25 3.87 -1.03
CA LYS A 186 0.94 4.92 -2.03
C LYS A 186 -0.46 4.76 -2.62
N GLY A 187 -0.93 3.51 -2.84
CA GLY A 187 -2.27 3.24 -3.35
C GLY A 187 -3.39 3.81 -2.49
N GLY A 188 -3.19 3.89 -1.16
CA GLY A 188 -4.12 4.56 -0.23
C GLY A 188 -4.19 6.07 -0.47
N ASN A 189 -3.06 6.72 -0.69
CA ASN A 189 -3.02 8.14 -1.08
C ASN A 189 -3.68 8.38 -2.44
N LEU A 190 -3.40 7.51 -3.43
CA LEU A 190 -4.04 7.58 -4.75
C LEU A 190 -5.56 7.43 -4.65
N ALA A 191 -6.07 6.53 -3.80
CA ALA A 191 -7.49 6.33 -3.56
C ALA A 191 -8.15 7.60 -2.99
N MET A 192 -7.52 8.22 -2.00
CA MET A 192 -7.97 9.49 -1.44
C MET A 192 -7.97 10.60 -2.50
N CYS A 193 -6.87 10.77 -3.23
CA CYS A 193 -6.74 11.78 -4.28
C CYS A 193 -7.77 11.60 -5.39
N ALA A 194 -7.94 10.36 -5.87
CA ALA A 194 -8.92 10.02 -6.89
C ALA A 194 -10.34 10.41 -6.47
N TYR A 195 -10.76 10.11 -5.23
CA TYR A 195 -12.05 10.53 -4.72
C TYR A 195 -12.17 12.05 -4.60
N MET A 196 -11.18 12.73 -4.00
CA MET A 196 -11.20 14.17 -3.77
C MET A 196 -11.46 14.96 -5.04
N TYR A 197 -10.89 14.53 -6.17
CA TYR A 197 -10.91 15.26 -7.44
C TYR A 197 -11.72 14.59 -8.54
N SER A 198 -12.43 13.49 -8.24
CA SER A 198 -13.37 12.89 -9.18
C SER A 198 -14.61 13.79 -9.38
N ASN A 199 -15.33 13.55 -10.47
CA ASN A 199 -16.57 14.25 -10.76
C ASN A 199 -17.71 13.87 -9.78
N ASN A 200 -18.71 14.73 -9.64
CA ASN A 200 -19.80 14.54 -8.71
C ASN A 200 -20.65 13.29 -8.97
N LYS A 201 -20.68 12.75 -10.21
CA LYS A 201 -21.42 11.52 -10.51
C LYS A 201 -20.74 10.32 -9.85
N VAL A 202 -19.41 10.28 -9.92
CA VAL A 202 -18.59 9.25 -9.26
C VAL A 202 -18.66 9.40 -7.74
N LYS A 203 -18.44 10.61 -7.21
CA LYS A 203 -18.47 10.89 -5.75
C LYS A 203 -19.77 10.42 -5.09
N ARG A 204 -20.91 10.58 -5.74
CA ARG A 204 -22.22 10.13 -5.21
C ARG A 204 -22.31 8.60 -5.06
N LYS A 205 -21.62 7.83 -5.90
CA LYS A 205 -21.61 6.37 -5.85
C LYS A 205 -20.63 5.81 -4.84
N VAL A 206 -19.55 6.55 -4.54
CA VAL A 206 -18.54 6.11 -3.59
C VAL A 206 -19.11 6.09 -2.18
N LYS A 207 -19.14 4.91 -1.57
CA LYS A 207 -19.60 4.66 -0.21
C LYS A 207 -18.50 4.85 0.82
N LYS A 208 -17.30 4.33 0.52
CA LYS A 208 -16.12 4.40 1.38
C LYS A 208 -14.86 4.60 0.55
N VAL A 209 -13.91 5.31 1.15
CA VAL A 209 -12.53 5.44 0.69
C VAL A 209 -11.63 4.81 1.73
N PHE A 210 -10.78 3.88 1.33
CA PHE A 210 -9.87 3.17 2.23
C PHE A 210 -8.43 3.61 1.96
N ASN A 211 -7.75 4.04 3.02
CA ASN A 211 -6.31 4.24 3.03
C ASN A 211 -5.69 3.22 3.99
N ASN A 212 -5.00 2.22 3.45
CA ASN A 212 -4.35 1.19 4.22
C ASN A 212 -2.86 1.52 4.34
N ASP A 213 -2.48 2.20 5.41
CA ASP A 213 -1.12 2.64 5.73
C ASP A 213 -0.44 3.46 4.62
N GLY A 214 -1.23 4.30 3.93
CA GLY A 214 -0.70 5.22 2.92
C GLY A 214 -0.47 6.62 3.48
N PRO A 215 0.44 7.41 2.87
CA PRO A 215 0.75 8.76 3.32
C PRO A 215 -0.46 9.70 3.18
N GLY A 216 -0.44 10.76 3.98
CA GLY A 216 -1.42 11.86 3.92
C GLY A 216 -1.12 12.86 2.80
N PHE A 217 -1.46 14.13 3.04
CA PHE A 217 -1.30 15.22 2.08
C PHE A 217 -0.50 16.39 2.68
N ARG A 218 -0.02 17.28 1.81
CA ARG A 218 0.58 18.56 2.19
C ARG A 218 -0.48 19.47 2.82
N ASP A 219 -0.06 20.51 3.49
CA ASP A 219 -0.96 21.47 4.17
C ASP A 219 -2.05 22.03 3.26
N THR A 220 -1.71 22.37 2.02
CA THR A 220 -2.64 22.92 1.04
C THR A 220 -3.81 21.98 0.76
N GLU A 221 -3.51 20.73 0.44
CA GLU A 221 -4.52 19.71 0.11
C GLU A 221 -5.28 19.26 1.36
N TYR A 222 -4.60 19.09 2.49
CA TYR A 222 -5.20 18.74 3.79
C TYR A 222 -6.24 19.77 4.25
N ASN A 223 -5.97 21.07 4.05
CA ASN A 223 -6.89 22.15 4.42
C ASN A 223 -7.98 22.42 3.38
N SER A 224 -7.96 21.71 2.22
CA SER A 224 -8.91 21.92 1.14
C SER A 224 -10.35 21.51 1.50
N PHE A 225 -11.33 22.07 0.76
CA PHE A 225 -12.71 21.62 0.88
C PHE A 225 -12.88 20.16 0.48
N GLN A 226 -12.19 19.71 -0.56
CA GLN A 226 -12.25 18.34 -1.08
C GLN A 226 -11.79 17.32 -0.04
N TYR A 227 -10.73 17.64 0.69
CA TYR A 227 -10.26 16.77 1.77
C TYR A 227 -11.29 16.67 2.92
N LYS A 228 -11.84 17.81 3.33
CA LYS A 228 -12.87 17.85 4.39
C LYS A 228 -14.14 17.10 4.00
N GLU A 229 -14.57 17.22 2.74
CA GLU A 229 -15.69 16.44 2.17
C GLU A 229 -15.42 14.93 2.24
N MET A 230 -14.19 14.51 1.95
CA MET A 230 -13.81 13.09 1.96
C MET A 230 -13.86 12.47 3.35
N LEU A 231 -13.57 13.21 4.42
CA LEU A 231 -13.45 12.66 5.78
C LEU A 231 -14.67 11.84 6.22
N GLY A 232 -15.87 12.20 5.78
CA GLY A 232 -17.10 11.45 6.07
C GLY A 232 -17.18 10.06 5.44
N LYS A 233 -16.30 9.76 4.48
CA LYS A 233 -16.23 8.46 3.78
C LYS A 233 -14.90 7.74 4.00
N LEU A 234 -13.90 8.43 4.53
CA LEU A 234 -12.56 7.88 4.72
C LEU A 234 -12.52 6.90 5.88
N VAL A 235 -11.90 5.76 5.62
CA VAL A 235 -11.45 4.79 6.63
C VAL A 235 -9.96 4.61 6.43
N MET A 236 -9.17 4.94 7.45
CA MET A 236 -7.72 4.81 7.39
C MET A 236 -7.23 3.88 8.51
N PHE A 237 -6.39 2.93 8.12
CA PHE A 237 -5.69 2.00 9.02
C PHE A 237 -4.21 2.32 9.02
N VAL A 238 -3.61 2.33 10.21
CA VAL A 238 -2.18 2.61 10.41
C VAL A 238 -1.65 1.64 11.46
N PRO A 239 -0.64 0.83 11.20
CA PRO A 239 -0.06 -0.04 12.22
C PRO A 239 0.67 0.75 13.31
N GLU A 240 0.94 0.11 14.46
CA GLU A 240 1.51 0.78 15.66
C GLU A 240 2.84 1.47 15.35
N ASP A 241 3.74 0.82 14.62
CA ASP A 241 5.06 1.34 14.27
C ASP A 241 5.17 1.74 12.77
N SER A 242 4.06 2.24 12.19
CA SER A 242 4.05 2.75 10.82
C SER A 242 5.08 3.85 10.59
N ILE A 243 5.75 3.79 9.46
CA ILE A 243 6.61 4.85 8.94
C ILE A 243 6.04 5.50 7.65
N VAL A 244 5.01 4.90 7.05
CA VAL A 244 4.40 5.39 5.80
C VAL A 244 3.09 6.12 6.08
N GLY A 245 2.15 5.51 6.80
CA GLY A 245 0.84 6.09 7.09
C GLY A 245 0.87 7.32 7.99
N VAL A 246 2.01 7.61 8.63
CA VAL A 246 2.22 8.82 9.43
C VAL A 246 2.87 9.97 8.65
N LEU A 247 3.27 9.73 7.38
CA LEU A 247 3.87 10.77 6.54
C LEU A 247 2.86 11.83 6.14
N LEU A 248 3.30 13.08 6.13
CA LEU A 248 2.49 14.26 5.79
C LEU A 248 1.30 14.43 6.75
N ASN A 249 0.25 15.13 6.32
CA ASN A 249 -0.92 15.37 7.16
C ASN A 249 -1.93 14.24 7.01
N SER A 250 -2.09 13.45 8.05
CA SER A 250 -3.08 12.38 8.16
C SER A 250 -4.42 12.91 8.72
N PRO A 251 -5.56 12.21 8.51
CA PRO A 251 -6.85 12.65 9.03
C PRO A 251 -6.84 12.77 10.57
N PRO A 252 -7.71 13.58 11.15
CA PRO A 252 -7.78 13.78 12.60
C PRO A 252 -8.05 12.49 13.39
N SER A 253 -8.67 11.51 12.74
CA SER A 253 -8.90 10.17 13.30
C SER A 253 -8.59 9.10 12.28
N PHE A 254 -7.82 8.12 12.69
CA PHE A 254 -7.55 6.87 11.99
C PHE A 254 -7.50 5.72 12.99
N LYS A 255 -7.69 4.50 12.53
CA LYS A 255 -7.59 3.32 13.37
C LYS A 255 -6.14 2.86 13.43
N VAL A 256 -5.55 2.88 14.61
CA VAL A 256 -4.25 2.24 14.84
C VAL A 256 -4.48 0.75 15.06
N ILE A 257 -3.75 -0.08 14.35
CA ILE A 257 -3.94 -1.54 14.36
C ILE A 257 -2.67 -2.26 14.77
N LYS A 258 -2.83 -3.42 15.39
CA LYS A 258 -1.73 -4.28 15.78
C LYS A 258 -1.22 -5.11 14.61
N SER A 259 0.05 -5.48 14.70
CA SER A 259 0.72 -6.36 13.76
C SER A 259 1.44 -7.50 14.49
N THR A 260 1.55 -8.65 13.85
CA THR A 260 2.41 -9.76 14.30
C THR A 260 3.89 -9.50 14.02
N PHE A 261 4.19 -8.51 13.18
CA PHE A 261 5.55 -8.01 12.93
C PHE A 261 5.88 -6.83 13.87
N ASN A 262 7.06 -6.26 13.76
CA ASN A 262 7.50 -5.12 14.57
C ASN A 262 8.20 -4.08 13.70
N GLY A 263 8.05 -2.80 14.05
CA GLY A 263 8.72 -1.69 13.38
C GLY A 263 8.27 -1.54 11.92
N PRO A 264 9.16 -1.16 10.99
CA PRO A 264 8.79 -0.91 9.60
C PRO A 264 8.13 -2.09 8.88
N TYR A 265 8.34 -3.33 9.36
CA TYR A 265 7.70 -4.53 8.80
C TYR A 265 6.19 -4.60 9.03
N GLU A 266 5.67 -3.83 9.98
CA GLU A 266 4.24 -3.70 10.20
C GLU A 266 3.49 -3.10 9.01
N HIS A 267 4.24 -2.50 8.05
CA HIS A 267 3.68 -2.01 6.79
C HIS A 267 3.08 -3.13 5.91
N ASP A 268 3.52 -4.38 6.08
CA ASP A 268 2.92 -5.54 5.40
C ASP A 268 1.56 -5.87 6.01
N CYS A 269 0.48 -5.56 5.29
CA CYS A 269 -0.88 -5.80 5.78
C CYS A 269 -1.21 -7.28 6.01
N ASN A 270 -0.44 -8.22 5.47
CA ASN A 270 -0.61 -9.64 5.77
C ASN A 270 -0.25 -9.97 7.23
N SER A 271 0.50 -9.10 7.91
CA SER A 271 0.87 -9.22 9.32
C SER A 271 -0.14 -8.63 10.29
N TRP A 272 -1.15 -7.91 9.79
CA TRP A 272 -2.11 -7.19 10.63
C TRP A 272 -3.01 -8.14 11.40
N GLU A 273 -3.09 -7.91 12.71
CA GLU A 273 -3.88 -8.75 13.61
C GLU A 273 -5.38 -8.46 13.43
N CYS A 274 -6.16 -9.52 13.36
CA CYS A 274 -7.61 -9.43 13.26
C CYS A 274 -8.34 -10.30 14.27
N PHE A 275 -9.59 -9.94 14.54
CA PHE A 275 -10.54 -10.74 15.30
C PHE A 275 -11.88 -10.72 14.56
N GLY A 276 -12.28 -11.88 14.05
CA GLY A 276 -13.43 -11.96 13.14
C GLY A 276 -13.19 -11.15 11.88
N SER A 277 -13.99 -10.14 11.62
CA SER A 277 -13.93 -9.26 10.44
C SER A 277 -13.40 -7.85 10.74
N PHE A 278 -12.75 -7.66 11.90
CA PHE A 278 -12.21 -6.38 12.33
C PHE A 278 -10.74 -6.52 12.67
N PHE A 279 -9.98 -5.44 12.46
CA PHE A 279 -8.61 -5.38 12.94
C PHE A 279 -8.56 -5.17 14.45
N VAL A 280 -7.54 -5.75 15.09
CA VAL A 280 -7.28 -5.52 16.51
C VAL A 280 -6.68 -4.14 16.69
N GLU A 281 -7.37 -3.29 17.46
CA GLU A 281 -6.93 -1.92 17.70
C GLU A 281 -5.69 -1.88 18.60
N GLY A 282 -4.77 -0.98 18.28
CA GLY A 282 -3.54 -0.69 18.97
C GLY A 282 -3.38 0.78 19.31
N ARG A 283 -2.15 1.19 19.56
CA ARG A 283 -1.79 2.60 19.82
C ARG A 283 -0.52 2.95 19.09
N LEU A 284 -0.49 4.13 18.47
CA LEU A 284 0.67 4.60 17.72
C LEU A 284 1.93 4.58 18.59
N GLY A 285 2.94 3.85 18.11
CA GLY A 285 4.18 3.58 18.82
C GLY A 285 5.10 4.79 18.89
N THR A 286 6.16 4.65 19.68
CA THR A 286 7.17 5.70 19.83
C THR A 286 7.99 5.86 18.54
N LEU A 287 8.21 4.78 17.79
CA LEU A 287 8.94 4.80 16.53
C LEU A 287 8.22 5.69 15.51
N SER A 288 6.93 5.43 15.26
CA SER A 288 6.11 6.24 14.36
C SER A 288 6.10 7.72 14.72
N LYS A 289 5.92 8.02 16.01
CA LYS A 289 5.88 9.42 16.49
C LYS A 289 7.20 10.14 16.23
N LYS A 290 8.33 9.54 16.61
CA LYS A 290 9.66 10.14 16.39
C LYS A 290 10.02 10.24 14.91
N PHE A 291 9.61 9.25 14.11
CA PHE A 291 9.84 9.29 12.66
C PHE A 291 9.06 10.44 12.03
N LYS A 292 7.76 10.56 12.38
CA LYS A 292 6.92 11.68 11.91
C LYS A 292 7.52 13.03 12.28
N GLU A 293 7.89 13.25 13.55
CA GLU A 293 8.49 14.50 14.02
C GLU A 293 9.71 14.89 13.17
N ARG A 294 10.63 13.94 12.91
CA ARG A 294 11.83 14.19 12.08
C ARG A 294 11.50 14.53 10.63
N VAL A 295 10.53 13.81 10.03
CA VAL A 295 10.11 14.08 8.65
C VAL A 295 9.41 15.43 8.56
N ASP A 296 8.53 15.75 9.51
CA ASP A 296 7.83 17.03 9.56
C ASP A 296 8.83 18.19 9.71
N ASP A 297 9.86 18.06 10.54
CA ASP A 297 10.93 19.07 10.70
C ASP A 297 11.61 19.35 9.36
N ILE A 298 11.91 18.34 8.57
CA ILE A 298 12.55 18.50 7.27
C ILE A 298 11.59 19.09 6.24
N VAL A 299 10.38 18.54 6.16
CA VAL A 299 9.35 19.01 5.23
C VAL A 299 9.00 20.49 5.48
N ASN A 300 9.01 20.91 6.75
CA ASN A 300 8.73 22.30 7.13
C ASN A 300 9.93 23.24 7.03
N SER A 301 11.16 22.70 7.02
CA SER A 301 12.39 23.51 6.96
C SER A 301 12.75 23.96 5.55
N TYR A 302 12.22 23.35 4.51
CA TYR A 302 12.62 23.60 3.13
C TYR A 302 11.42 23.95 2.26
N ASP A 303 11.64 24.81 1.26
CA ASP A 303 10.68 25.06 0.18
C ASP A 303 10.61 23.85 -0.78
N ASP A 304 9.60 23.83 -1.64
CA ASP A 304 9.34 22.69 -2.52
C ASP A 304 10.50 22.42 -3.50
N LYS A 305 11.18 23.48 -3.98
CA LYS A 305 12.33 23.36 -4.86
C LYS A 305 13.50 22.67 -4.16
N LYS A 306 13.75 23.03 -2.89
CA LYS A 306 14.83 22.41 -2.11
C LYS A 306 14.52 20.96 -1.75
N LYS A 307 13.26 20.62 -1.46
CA LYS A 307 12.82 19.24 -1.26
C LYS A 307 13.06 18.39 -2.51
N GLU A 308 12.70 18.92 -3.70
CA GLU A 308 12.96 18.27 -4.98
C GLU A 308 14.45 18.02 -5.20
N GLU A 309 15.29 19.04 -5.00
CA GLU A 309 16.76 18.91 -5.09
C GLU A 309 17.32 17.82 -4.15
N LEU A 310 16.81 17.72 -2.93
CA LEU A 310 17.24 16.71 -1.96
C LEU A 310 16.82 15.31 -2.39
N VAL A 311 15.60 15.13 -2.85
CA VAL A 311 15.10 13.86 -3.37
C VAL A 311 15.89 13.43 -4.60
N ASP A 312 16.10 14.32 -5.56
CA ASP A 312 16.90 14.04 -6.76
C ASP A 312 18.33 13.67 -6.42
N THR A 313 18.93 14.37 -5.46
CA THR A 313 20.29 14.06 -4.98
C THR A 313 20.34 12.65 -4.39
N PHE A 314 19.39 12.30 -3.52
CA PHE A 314 19.31 10.97 -2.89
C PHE A 314 19.23 9.86 -3.93
N PHE A 315 18.29 9.96 -4.89
CA PHE A 315 18.14 8.94 -5.93
C PHE A 315 19.32 8.90 -6.90
N THR A 316 19.94 10.04 -7.19
CA THR A 316 21.17 10.09 -7.98
C THR A 316 22.32 9.34 -7.30
N ILE A 317 22.46 9.47 -5.97
CA ILE A 317 23.44 8.72 -5.19
C ILE A 317 23.19 7.22 -5.26
N LEU A 318 21.92 6.79 -5.07
CA LEU A 318 21.55 5.38 -5.15
C LEU A 318 21.83 4.78 -6.55
N GLN A 319 21.47 5.52 -7.61
CA GLN A 319 21.72 5.09 -8.99
C GLN A 319 23.23 4.99 -9.29
N LYS A 320 24.03 5.95 -8.86
CA LYS A 320 25.52 5.92 -9.02
C LYS A 320 26.14 4.75 -8.25
N ALA A 321 25.57 4.38 -7.11
CA ALA A 321 25.96 3.19 -6.36
C ALA A 321 25.48 1.88 -7.02
N GLY A 322 24.79 1.94 -8.19
CA GLY A 322 24.31 0.76 -8.90
C GLY A 322 23.06 0.12 -8.30
N ILE A 323 22.37 0.80 -7.40
CA ILE A 323 21.11 0.34 -6.81
C ILE A 323 20.00 0.65 -7.80
N LYS A 324 19.32 -0.40 -8.28
CA LYS A 324 18.20 -0.29 -9.23
C LYS A 324 16.84 -0.57 -8.58
N SER A 325 16.86 -1.24 -7.44
CA SER A 325 15.66 -1.66 -6.70
C SER A 325 16.00 -1.89 -5.24
N PHE A 326 15.06 -1.65 -4.36
CA PHE A 326 15.20 -1.93 -2.93
C PHE A 326 15.05 -3.42 -2.58
N ASN A 327 14.61 -4.28 -3.50
CA ASN A 327 14.57 -5.73 -3.28
C ASN A 327 15.95 -6.37 -3.05
N ASN A 328 17.02 -5.75 -3.53
CA ASN A 328 18.37 -6.30 -3.49
C ASN A 328 19.28 -5.61 -2.46
N VAL A 329 18.69 -4.83 -1.55
CA VAL A 329 19.48 -4.06 -0.55
C VAL A 329 20.26 -4.95 0.40
N SER A 330 19.79 -6.20 0.64
CA SER A 330 20.54 -7.19 1.42
C SER A 330 21.82 -7.71 0.72
N SER A 331 21.97 -7.49 -0.58
CA SER A 331 23.12 -7.88 -1.39
C SER A 331 24.00 -6.67 -1.79
N ILE A 332 23.86 -5.53 -1.11
CA ILE A 332 24.69 -4.35 -1.38
C ILE A 332 26.15 -4.70 -1.11
N GLU A 333 26.97 -4.57 -2.15
CA GLU A 333 28.40 -4.77 -2.06
C GLU A 333 29.10 -3.60 -1.37
N TRP A 334 30.28 -3.85 -0.79
CA TRP A 334 31.02 -2.85 -0.04
C TRP A 334 31.40 -1.60 -0.88
N ASN A 335 31.68 -1.78 -2.17
CA ASN A 335 31.92 -0.68 -3.11
C ASN A 335 30.69 0.22 -3.28
N GLN A 336 29.47 -0.33 -3.29
CA GLN A 336 28.23 0.45 -3.35
C GLN A 336 28.01 1.26 -2.07
N VAL A 337 28.32 0.68 -0.90
CA VAL A 337 28.29 1.41 0.38
C VAL A 337 29.26 2.59 0.35
N LEU A 338 30.47 2.42 -0.19
CA LEU A 338 31.44 3.50 -0.32
C LEU A 338 30.97 4.63 -1.24
N GLU A 339 30.31 4.31 -2.35
CA GLU A 339 29.72 5.32 -3.25
C GLU A 339 28.58 6.09 -2.58
N ILE A 340 27.74 5.43 -1.79
CA ILE A 340 26.70 6.10 -1.00
C ILE A 340 27.35 7.05 0.00
N ILE A 341 28.35 6.59 0.77
CA ILE A 341 29.06 7.42 1.75
C ILE A 341 29.71 8.65 1.08
N LYS A 342 30.34 8.49 -0.08
CA LYS A 342 30.90 9.61 -0.84
C LYS A 342 29.82 10.58 -1.29
N GLY A 343 28.68 10.07 -1.76
CA GLY A 343 27.56 10.88 -2.25
C GLY A 343 26.91 11.74 -1.17
N ILE A 344 26.84 11.25 0.08
CA ILE A 344 26.29 12.00 1.22
C ILE A 344 27.29 12.93 1.89
N THR A 345 28.57 12.90 1.48
CA THR A 345 29.61 13.85 1.96
C THR A 345 29.31 15.24 1.36
N GLY A 346 28.98 16.21 2.17
CA GLY A 346 28.60 17.56 1.70
C GLY A 346 27.12 17.91 1.84
N ILE A 347 26.29 16.94 2.23
CA ILE A 347 24.91 17.18 2.66
C ILE A 347 24.92 17.57 4.15
N ASP A 348 24.02 18.47 4.54
CA ASP A 348 23.89 18.84 5.95
C ASP A 348 23.60 17.64 6.85
N ASN A 349 23.98 17.73 8.13
CA ASN A 349 23.91 16.60 9.05
C ASN A 349 22.49 16.05 9.23
N THR A 350 21.48 16.91 9.28
CA THR A 350 20.08 16.52 9.51
C THR A 350 19.55 15.70 8.33
N THR A 351 19.77 16.19 7.12
CA THR A 351 19.38 15.50 5.88
C THR A 351 20.14 14.19 5.69
N ARG A 352 21.46 14.19 5.99
CA ARG A 352 22.29 12.99 5.94
C ARG A 352 21.79 11.92 6.90
N ASP A 353 21.48 12.29 8.13
CA ASP A 353 21.01 11.34 9.16
C ASP A 353 19.63 10.76 8.78
N LEU A 354 18.75 11.56 8.19
CA LEU A 354 17.50 11.06 7.64
C LEU A 354 17.72 10.05 6.48
N PHE A 355 18.58 10.37 5.53
CA PHE A 355 18.91 9.45 4.44
C PHE A 355 19.47 8.14 4.95
N LEU A 356 20.35 8.19 5.98
CA LEU A 356 20.87 7.00 6.62
C LEU A 356 19.79 6.21 7.39
N ASP A 357 18.86 6.88 8.05
CA ASP A 357 17.76 6.21 8.78
C ASP A 357 16.77 5.56 7.81
N VAL A 358 16.41 6.25 6.74
CA VAL A 358 15.58 5.68 5.65
C VAL A 358 16.31 4.48 5.03
N PHE A 359 17.57 4.62 4.69
CA PHE A 359 18.37 3.55 4.09
C PHE A 359 18.54 2.35 5.03
N LYS A 360 18.81 2.56 6.32
CA LYS A 360 18.87 1.50 7.35
C LYS A 360 17.52 0.79 7.52
N SER A 361 16.43 1.54 7.45
CA SER A 361 15.10 0.94 7.52
C SER A 361 14.87 -0.04 6.36
N PHE A 362 15.30 0.29 5.15
CA PHE A 362 15.25 -0.63 4.00
C PHE A 362 16.19 -1.83 4.15
N ILE A 363 17.41 -1.65 4.64
CA ILE A 363 18.37 -2.77 4.88
C ILE A 363 17.82 -3.73 5.93
N ASN A 364 17.28 -3.22 7.02
CA ASN A 364 16.75 -4.03 8.11
C ASN A 364 15.48 -4.77 7.68
N PHE A 365 14.70 -4.18 6.76
CA PHE A 365 13.51 -4.81 6.17
C PHE A 365 13.80 -6.18 5.53
N GLN A 366 15.02 -6.40 5.03
CA GLN A 366 15.38 -7.63 4.30
C GLN A 366 16.21 -8.64 5.11
N ASN A 367 16.79 -8.24 6.24
CA ASN A 367 17.72 -9.12 6.98
C ASN A 367 17.05 -10.07 7.99
N LYS A 368 15.74 -9.98 8.23
CA LYS A 368 15.03 -10.88 9.16
C LYS A 368 14.69 -12.27 8.58
N ASP A 369 14.75 -12.44 7.26
CA ASP A 369 14.46 -13.72 6.59
C ASP A 369 15.63 -14.71 6.65
N LYS A 370 16.74 -14.37 7.32
CA LYS A 370 17.93 -15.25 7.47
C LYS A 370 18.13 -15.80 8.88
N LYS A 371 17.11 -15.73 9.74
CA LYS A 371 17.14 -16.40 11.07
C LYS A 371 15.86 -17.29 11.24
#